data_f4745595a29e8e08499c53069f6fc2a0
#
_entry.id   f4745595a29e8e08499c53069f6fc2a0
#
_cell.length_a   1.000
_cell.length_b   1.000
_cell.length_c   1.000
_cell.angle_alpha   90.00
_cell.angle_beta   90.00
_cell.angle_gamma   90.00
#
_symmetry.space_group_name_H-M   'P 1'
#
loop_
_entity.id
_entity.type
_entity.pdbx_description
1 polymer ?
#
loop_
_entity_poly.entity_id
_entity_poly.type
_entity_poly.pdbx_seq_one_letter_code
_entity_poly.pdbx_strand_id
1 'polypeptide(L)'
;ADSMGIEHHVADEREAFRQIIVQNFIDEYRRGRTPNPCVMCNPLFKFRILTEWADRLGCAFIATGHYTRLEERNGKVYIVAGDDDKKDQSYFLWRLGQEVLKRCIFPLGASTKMQVREYLRDKGYTLKAEEGESMEVCFIKGDYRDFLREHSSEIDSEVGPGWFVNSEGVKLGEHKGFPYYTIGQRKGLEIALGKPAYVLKINPQKNTVMLGDAEQLKAGYMLAEEENLTDEDEFFGSEELTVRIRYRSKPIPCTVKRLEDGRLLVHFLSEASAIAPGQSAVFYVGRRVVGGSFIASQRGIGMFL
;
A
#
# COMPACT_ATOMS: atom_id res chain seq x y z
N ALA A 1 -9.38 -28.35 -6.64
CA ALA A 1 -8.22 -29.22 -6.49
C ALA A 1 -8.61 -30.66 -6.91
N ASP A 2 -9.59 -31.27 -6.31
CA ASP A 2 -9.99 -32.69 -6.55
C ASP A 2 -10.27 -32.99 -8.02
N SER A 3 -11.04 -32.16 -8.70
CA SER A 3 -11.35 -32.30 -10.14
C SER A 3 -10.12 -32.19 -11.07
N MET A 4 -9.01 -31.65 -10.55
CA MET A 4 -7.73 -31.50 -11.25
C MET A 4 -6.70 -32.53 -10.81
N GLY A 5 -7.02 -33.42 -9.84
CA GLY A 5 -6.09 -34.38 -9.26
C GLY A 5 -4.92 -33.72 -8.52
N ILE A 6 -5.13 -32.51 -7.98
CA ILE A 6 -4.09 -31.75 -7.25
C ILE A 6 -4.37 -31.88 -5.76
N GLU A 7 -3.34 -32.22 -4.98
CA GLU A 7 -3.41 -32.27 -3.53
C GLU A 7 -3.75 -30.87 -2.97
N HIS A 8 -4.63 -30.83 -1.97
CA HIS A 8 -5.11 -29.60 -1.38
C HIS A 8 -4.93 -29.60 0.13
N HIS A 9 -4.20 -28.61 0.62
CA HIS A 9 -3.97 -28.37 2.03
C HIS A 9 -4.71 -27.11 2.49
N VAL A 10 -5.30 -27.17 3.69
CA VAL A 10 -5.95 -26.03 4.33
C VAL A 10 -5.14 -25.63 5.56
N ALA A 11 -4.62 -24.39 5.55
CA ALA A 11 -4.00 -23.77 6.71
C ALA A 11 -5.00 -22.78 7.34
N ASP A 12 -5.43 -23.05 8.57
CA ASP A 12 -6.26 -22.11 9.33
C ASP A 12 -5.39 -21.11 10.08
N GLU A 13 -5.24 -19.95 9.47
CA GLU A 13 -4.40 -18.86 9.98
C GLU A 13 -5.23 -17.61 10.35
N ARG A 14 -6.52 -17.80 10.62
CA ARG A 14 -7.45 -16.68 10.91
C ARG A 14 -7.01 -15.83 12.09
N GLU A 15 -6.56 -16.46 13.17
CA GLU A 15 -6.13 -15.74 14.37
C GLU A 15 -4.82 -14.96 14.14
N ALA A 16 -3.82 -15.57 13.49
CA ALA A 16 -2.59 -14.89 13.12
C ALA A 16 -2.85 -13.72 12.17
N PHE A 17 -3.76 -13.88 11.20
CA PHE A 17 -4.16 -12.80 10.31
C PHE A 17 -4.79 -11.63 11.08
N ARG A 18 -5.67 -11.92 12.02
CA ARG A 18 -6.31 -10.91 12.87
C ARG A 18 -5.27 -10.12 13.67
N GLN A 19 -4.36 -10.82 14.33
CA GLN A 19 -3.34 -10.20 15.18
C GLN A 19 -2.31 -9.38 14.39
N ILE A 20 -1.90 -9.84 13.22
CA ILE A 20 -0.82 -9.20 12.45
C ILE A 20 -1.37 -8.13 11.51
N ILE A 21 -2.41 -8.45 10.74
CA ILE A 21 -2.86 -7.60 9.63
C ILE A 21 -4.01 -6.69 10.05
N VAL A 22 -5.04 -7.26 10.68
CA VAL A 22 -6.21 -6.47 11.09
C VAL A 22 -5.83 -5.50 12.22
N GLN A 23 -5.06 -5.98 13.21
CA GLN A 23 -4.60 -5.12 14.30
C GLN A 23 -3.70 -3.99 13.79
N ASN A 24 -2.75 -4.28 12.89
CA ASN A 24 -1.93 -3.24 12.26
C ASN A 24 -2.78 -2.19 11.52
N PHE A 25 -3.81 -2.63 10.81
CA PHE A 25 -4.73 -1.73 10.12
C PHE A 25 -5.43 -0.76 11.09
N ILE A 26 -5.94 -1.26 12.21
CA ILE A 26 -6.60 -0.46 13.25
C ILE A 26 -5.59 0.51 13.89
N ASP A 27 -4.40 0.01 14.25
CA ASP A 27 -3.36 0.81 14.93
C ASP A 27 -2.85 1.96 14.07
N GLU A 28 -2.71 1.78 12.76
CA GLU A 28 -2.30 2.85 11.85
C GLU A 28 -3.35 3.98 11.82
N TYR A 29 -4.65 3.65 11.74
CA TYR A 29 -5.70 4.66 11.83
C TYR A 29 -5.73 5.36 13.20
N ARG A 30 -5.50 4.63 14.30
CA ARG A 30 -5.37 5.22 15.65
C ARG A 30 -4.19 6.18 15.76
N ARG A 31 -3.16 6.00 14.95
CA ARG A 31 -2.01 6.92 14.84
C ARG A 31 -2.25 8.07 13.85
N GLY A 32 -3.41 8.14 13.19
CA GLY A 32 -3.72 9.13 12.13
C GLY A 32 -2.97 8.88 10.83
N ARG A 33 -2.56 7.65 10.59
CA ARG A 33 -1.88 7.18 9.37
C ARG A 33 -2.87 6.40 8.50
N THR A 34 -2.57 6.29 7.21
CA THR A 34 -3.39 5.51 6.27
C THR A 34 -2.69 4.19 5.99
N PRO A 35 -3.19 3.05 6.49
CA PRO A 35 -2.52 1.76 6.35
C PRO A 35 -2.46 1.25 4.90
N ASN A 36 -1.49 0.38 4.64
CA ASN A 36 -1.42 -0.42 3.41
C ASN A 36 -1.35 -1.91 3.79
N PRO A 37 -2.50 -2.54 4.13
CA PRO A 37 -2.52 -3.89 4.67
C PRO A 37 -1.98 -4.95 3.70
N CYS A 38 -2.10 -4.76 2.37
CA CYS A 38 -1.55 -5.70 1.40
C CYS A 38 -0.03 -5.75 1.42
N VAL A 39 0.64 -4.61 1.64
CA VAL A 39 2.09 -4.54 1.76
C VAL A 39 2.59 -5.21 3.05
N MET A 40 1.80 -5.16 4.12
CA MET A 40 2.09 -5.89 5.35
C MET A 40 1.78 -7.39 5.20
N CYS A 41 0.65 -7.72 4.58
CA CYS A 41 0.18 -9.09 4.43
C CYS A 41 1.12 -9.96 3.57
N ASN A 42 1.66 -9.43 2.48
CA ASN A 42 2.50 -10.23 1.61
C ASN A 42 3.72 -10.82 2.34
N PRO A 43 4.66 -10.04 2.92
CA PRO A 43 5.83 -10.63 3.59
C PRO A 43 5.50 -11.32 4.91
N LEU A 44 4.70 -10.70 5.77
CA LEU A 44 4.53 -11.14 7.15
C LEU A 44 3.54 -12.30 7.30
N PHE A 45 2.69 -12.51 6.31
CA PHE A 45 1.64 -13.51 6.39
C PHE A 45 1.66 -14.45 5.17
N LYS A 46 1.30 -13.96 3.98
CA LYS A 46 1.07 -14.82 2.81
C LYS A 46 2.32 -15.58 2.35
N PHE A 47 3.42 -14.88 2.09
CA PHE A 47 4.64 -15.51 1.59
C PHE A 47 5.37 -16.27 2.69
N ARG A 48 5.29 -15.84 3.96
CA ARG A 48 5.81 -16.60 5.10
C ARG A 48 5.15 -17.99 5.18
N ILE A 49 3.81 -18.04 5.19
CA ILE A 49 3.07 -19.31 5.25
C ILE A 49 3.36 -20.18 4.04
N LEU A 50 3.37 -19.61 2.82
CA LEU A 50 3.68 -20.36 1.61
C LEU A 50 5.08 -20.96 1.66
N THR A 51 6.07 -20.23 2.17
CA THR A 51 7.45 -20.71 2.31
C THR A 51 7.53 -21.84 3.33
N GLU A 52 6.90 -21.68 4.51
CA GLU A 52 6.84 -22.72 5.55
C GLU A 52 6.18 -24.02 5.03
N TRP A 53 5.10 -23.90 4.26
CA TRP A 53 4.44 -25.05 3.64
C TRP A 53 5.28 -25.67 2.53
N ALA A 54 5.93 -24.86 1.70
CA ALA A 54 6.84 -25.36 0.67
C ALA A 54 7.98 -26.19 1.28
N ASP A 55 8.56 -25.71 2.39
CA ASP A 55 9.62 -26.43 3.10
C ASP A 55 9.12 -27.77 3.67
N ARG A 56 7.93 -27.80 4.28
CA ARG A 56 7.30 -29.03 4.80
C ARG A 56 7.00 -30.06 3.71
N LEU A 57 6.61 -29.60 2.53
CA LEU A 57 6.26 -30.44 1.38
C LEU A 57 7.45 -30.73 0.46
N GLY A 58 8.66 -30.24 0.77
CA GLY A 58 9.84 -30.42 -0.06
C GLY A 58 9.80 -29.68 -1.39
N CYS A 59 9.02 -28.60 -1.49
CA CYS A 59 8.89 -27.80 -2.70
C CYS A 59 9.98 -26.71 -2.76
N ALA A 60 10.74 -26.68 -3.86
CA ALA A 60 11.76 -25.65 -4.06
C ALA A 60 11.16 -24.26 -4.36
N PHE A 61 9.99 -24.22 -4.97
CA PHE A 61 9.34 -23.00 -5.43
C PHE A 61 7.93 -22.82 -4.86
N ILE A 62 7.50 -21.56 -4.79
CA ILE A 62 6.14 -21.15 -4.46
C ILE A 62 5.55 -20.35 -5.63
N ALA A 63 4.29 -20.58 -5.96
CA ALA A 63 3.62 -19.88 -7.03
C ALA A 63 2.38 -19.15 -6.52
N THR A 64 2.16 -17.92 -6.99
CA THR A 64 0.97 -17.15 -6.66
C THR A 64 0.39 -16.45 -7.89
N GLY A 65 -0.92 -16.16 -7.85
CA GLY A 65 -1.63 -15.46 -8.92
C GLY A 65 -1.42 -13.95 -8.97
N HIS A 66 -0.30 -13.41 -8.48
CA HIS A 66 -0.01 -11.98 -8.61
C HIS A 66 0.34 -11.62 -10.06
N TYR A 67 -0.21 -10.51 -10.54
CA TYR A 67 0.11 -9.91 -11.83
C TYR A 67 1.41 -9.09 -11.71
N THR A 68 2.53 -9.78 -11.69
CA THR A 68 3.88 -9.23 -11.63
C THR A 68 4.85 -10.22 -12.24
N ARG A 69 6.03 -9.78 -12.64
CA ARG A 69 7.10 -10.63 -13.16
C ARG A 69 8.33 -10.54 -12.26
N LEU A 70 9.27 -11.44 -12.48
CA LEU A 70 10.60 -11.39 -11.88
C LEU A 70 11.65 -11.26 -12.99
N GLU A 71 12.71 -10.53 -12.70
CA GLU A 71 13.90 -10.40 -13.54
C GLU A 71 15.13 -10.63 -12.65
N GLU A 72 15.99 -11.54 -13.07
CA GLU A 72 17.30 -11.70 -12.43
C GLU A 72 18.33 -10.83 -13.12
N ARG A 73 19.03 -10.01 -12.34
CA ARG A 73 20.09 -9.16 -12.84
C ARG A 73 21.19 -9.04 -11.78
N ASN A 74 22.44 -9.28 -12.18
CA ASN A 74 23.62 -9.20 -11.30
C ASN A 74 23.47 -10.05 -10.00
N GLY A 75 22.85 -11.23 -10.10
CA GLY A 75 22.62 -12.14 -8.97
C GLY A 75 21.52 -11.68 -7.99
N LYS A 76 20.79 -10.62 -8.31
CA LYS A 76 19.64 -10.12 -7.56
C LYS A 76 18.36 -10.34 -8.35
N VAL A 77 17.27 -10.67 -7.65
CA VAL A 77 15.94 -10.86 -8.25
C VAL A 77 15.11 -9.61 -8.00
N TYR A 78 14.63 -9.00 -9.08
CA TYR A 78 13.78 -7.82 -9.06
C TYR A 78 12.33 -8.17 -9.34
N ILE A 79 11.43 -7.52 -8.63
CA ILE A 79 10.03 -7.48 -9.00
C ILE A 79 9.87 -6.54 -10.18
N VAL A 80 9.16 -6.98 -11.22
CA VAL A 80 8.89 -6.18 -12.42
C VAL A 80 7.37 -6.05 -12.58
N ALA A 81 6.91 -4.86 -12.95
CA ALA A 81 5.50 -4.62 -13.22
C ALA A 81 4.95 -5.63 -14.24
N GLY A 82 3.77 -6.15 -13.97
CA GLY A 82 3.06 -7.08 -14.85
C GLY A 82 2.69 -6.45 -16.19
N ASP A 83 2.46 -7.27 -17.21
CA ASP A 83 2.14 -6.77 -18.57
C ASP A 83 0.76 -6.11 -18.65
N ASP A 84 -0.16 -6.44 -17.74
CA ASP A 84 -1.42 -5.72 -17.56
C ASP A 84 -1.24 -4.55 -16.59
N ASP A 85 -1.01 -3.34 -17.11
CA ASP A 85 -0.82 -2.14 -16.29
C ASP A 85 -2.00 -1.83 -15.37
N LYS A 86 -3.22 -2.27 -15.71
CA LYS A 86 -4.42 -2.08 -14.88
C LYS A 86 -4.49 -3.06 -13.72
N LYS A 87 -3.75 -4.18 -13.82
CA LYS A 87 -3.73 -5.27 -12.83
C LYS A 87 -2.36 -5.45 -12.19
N ASP A 88 -1.37 -4.66 -12.57
CA ASP A 88 -0.04 -4.70 -11.98
C ASP A 88 -0.09 -4.65 -10.44
N GLN A 89 0.52 -5.65 -9.81
CA GLN A 89 0.56 -5.80 -8.36
C GLN A 89 1.98 -5.64 -7.78
N SER A 90 2.95 -5.24 -8.59
CA SER A 90 4.33 -5.02 -8.15
C SER A 90 4.43 -4.06 -6.97
N TYR A 91 3.55 -3.05 -6.93
CA TYR A 91 3.43 -2.09 -5.83
C TYR A 91 3.23 -2.72 -4.45
N PHE A 92 2.61 -3.89 -4.35
CA PHE A 92 2.31 -4.53 -3.06
C PHE A 92 3.39 -5.49 -2.58
N LEU A 93 4.44 -5.71 -3.36
CA LEU A 93 5.43 -6.77 -3.12
C LEU A 93 6.81 -6.24 -2.74
N TRP A 94 7.02 -4.93 -2.71
CA TRP A 94 8.32 -4.31 -2.48
C TRP A 94 9.03 -4.74 -1.18
N ARG A 95 8.29 -5.23 -0.19
CA ARG A 95 8.85 -5.73 1.08
C ARG A 95 9.35 -7.18 1.03
N LEU A 96 9.19 -7.88 -0.08
CA LEU A 96 9.71 -9.25 -0.19
C LEU A 96 11.24 -9.24 -0.29
N GLY A 97 11.88 -10.04 0.57
CA GLY A 97 13.33 -10.21 0.56
C GLY A 97 13.80 -11.14 -0.55
N GLN A 98 15.10 -11.08 -0.86
CA GLN A 98 15.75 -11.87 -1.92
C GLN A 98 15.55 -13.38 -1.75
N GLU A 99 15.61 -13.90 -0.52
CA GLU A 99 15.44 -15.33 -0.23
C GLU A 99 14.04 -15.85 -0.62
N VAL A 100 13.02 -15.00 -0.46
CA VAL A 100 11.66 -15.33 -0.89
C VAL A 100 11.53 -15.18 -2.41
N LEU A 101 12.03 -14.07 -2.98
CA LEU A 101 11.92 -13.76 -4.41
C LEU A 101 12.55 -14.84 -5.29
N LYS A 102 13.71 -15.40 -4.90
CA LYS A 102 14.39 -16.48 -5.61
C LYS A 102 13.55 -17.76 -5.70
N ARG A 103 12.57 -17.94 -4.82
CA ARG A 103 11.65 -19.09 -4.80
C ARG A 103 10.30 -18.78 -5.43
N CYS A 104 10.02 -17.55 -5.81
CA CYS A 104 8.72 -17.14 -6.34
C CYS A 104 8.57 -17.44 -7.82
N ILE A 105 7.36 -17.85 -8.19
CA ILE A 105 6.89 -17.93 -9.59
C ILE A 105 5.56 -17.16 -9.66
N PHE A 106 5.45 -16.25 -10.64
CA PHE A 106 4.24 -15.47 -10.90
C PHE A 106 3.69 -15.77 -12.29
N PRO A 107 2.90 -16.85 -12.45
CA PRO A 107 2.47 -17.33 -13.78
C PRO A 107 1.63 -16.32 -14.56
N LEU A 108 0.96 -15.38 -13.87
CA LEU A 108 0.06 -14.40 -14.48
C LEU A 108 0.77 -13.11 -14.89
N GLY A 109 2.06 -12.98 -14.61
CA GLY A 109 2.79 -11.73 -14.82
C GLY A 109 2.88 -11.27 -16.28
N ALA A 110 2.92 -12.22 -17.23
CA ALA A 110 2.96 -11.98 -18.66
C ALA A 110 1.57 -12.04 -19.34
N SER A 111 0.48 -12.04 -18.55
CA SER A 111 -0.89 -12.18 -19.08
C SER A 111 -1.75 -11.00 -18.68
N THR A 112 -2.64 -10.61 -19.56
CA THR A 112 -3.71 -9.68 -19.19
C THR A 112 -4.86 -10.42 -18.48
N LYS A 113 -5.62 -9.72 -17.66
CA LYS A 113 -6.81 -10.28 -17.01
C LYS A 113 -7.82 -10.84 -18.02
N MET A 114 -7.90 -10.22 -19.18
CA MET A 114 -8.77 -10.66 -20.27
C MET A 114 -8.33 -12.04 -20.81
N GLN A 115 -7.04 -12.20 -21.10
CA GLN A 115 -6.48 -13.49 -21.54
C GLN A 115 -6.68 -14.60 -20.49
N VAL A 116 -6.51 -14.29 -19.22
CA VAL A 116 -6.75 -15.27 -18.14
C VAL A 116 -8.23 -15.68 -18.07
N ARG A 117 -9.16 -14.73 -18.23
CA ARG A 117 -10.60 -15.05 -18.29
C ARG A 117 -10.97 -15.90 -19.51
N GLU A 118 -10.40 -15.61 -20.66
CA GLU A 118 -10.59 -16.39 -21.88
C GLU A 118 -10.08 -17.82 -21.70
N TYR A 119 -8.84 -17.98 -21.22
CA TYR A 119 -8.28 -19.29 -20.89
C TYR A 119 -9.17 -20.08 -19.92
N LEU A 120 -9.73 -19.46 -18.89
CA LEU A 120 -10.63 -20.12 -17.94
C LEU A 120 -11.92 -20.60 -18.63
N ARG A 121 -12.50 -19.81 -19.55
CA ARG A 121 -13.68 -20.24 -20.32
C ARG A 121 -13.35 -21.42 -21.21
N ASP A 122 -12.24 -21.39 -21.92
CA ASP A 122 -11.79 -22.49 -22.79
C ASP A 122 -11.55 -23.79 -22.01
N LYS A 123 -11.15 -23.68 -20.73
CA LYS A 123 -10.99 -24.83 -19.83
C LYS A 123 -12.30 -25.21 -19.10
N GLY A 124 -13.43 -24.58 -19.39
CA GLY A 124 -14.73 -24.90 -18.79
C GLY A 124 -14.98 -24.26 -17.41
N TYR A 125 -14.12 -23.37 -16.93
CA TYR A 125 -14.27 -22.67 -15.66
C TYR A 125 -15.02 -21.35 -15.80
N THR A 126 -16.20 -21.36 -16.44
CA THR A 126 -16.97 -20.18 -16.80
C THR A 126 -17.34 -19.31 -15.60
N LEU A 127 -17.82 -19.93 -14.51
CA LEU A 127 -18.19 -19.21 -13.28
C LEU A 127 -16.99 -18.42 -12.73
N LYS A 128 -15.80 -19.02 -12.71
CA LYS A 128 -14.57 -18.36 -12.24
C LYS A 128 -14.10 -17.26 -13.18
N ALA A 129 -14.30 -17.42 -14.48
CA ALA A 129 -13.99 -16.40 -15.47
C ALA A 129 -14.87 -15.14 -15.33
N GLU A 130 -16.11 -15.31 -14.87
CA GLU A 130 -17.11 -14.23 -14.71
C GLU A 130 -17.12 -13.62 -13.30
N GLU A 131 -16.40 -14.20 -12.35
CA GLU A 131 -16.32 -13.71 -10.97
C GLU A 131 -15.85 -12.24 -10.95
N GLY A 132 -16.59 -11.44 -10.19
CA GLY A 132 -16.30 -10.03 -9.97
C GLY A 132 -14.96 -9.81 -9.27
N GLU A 133 -14.44 -8.62 -9.36
CA GLU A 133 -13.18 -8.24 -8.70
C GLU A 133 -13.46 -7.60 -7.34
N SER A 134 -12.73 -8.04 -6.34
CA SER A 134 -12.65 -7.30 -5.08
C SER A 134 -11.83 -6.02 -5.31
N MET A 135 -12.48 -4.87 -5.21
CA MET A 135 -11.84 -3.55 -5.39
C MET A 135 -11.28 -3.00 -4.08
N GLU A 136 -11.56 -3.66 -2.96
CA GLU A 136 -11.28 -3.20 -1.61
C GLU A 136 -10.37 -4.16 -0.85
N VAL A 137 -10.02 -3.77 0.36
CA VAL A 137 -9.24 -4.60 1.30
C VAL A 137 -10.01 -5.90 1.58
N CYS A 138 -9.37 -7.05 1.43
CA CYS A 138 -10.01 -8.38 1.37
C CYS A 138 -10.82 -8.77 2.62
N PHE A 139 -10.57 -8.15 3.77
CA PHE A 139 -11.27 -8.41 5.03
C PHE A 139 -12.31 -7.34 5.39
N ILE A 140 -12.47 -6.29 4.56
CA ILE A 140 -13.44 -5.22 4.77
C ILE A 140 -14.59 -5.40 3.78
N LYS A 141 -15.81 -5.49 4.30
CA LYS A 141 -17.03 -5.48 3.50
C LYS A 141 -17.68 -4.12 3.65
N GLY A 142 -17.55 -3.26 2.65
CA GLY A 142 -18.09 -1.90 2.68
C GLY A 142 -17.14 -0.84 3.22
N ASP A 143 -17.63 0.14 3.97
CA ASP A 143 -16.82 1.28 4.43
C ASP A 143 -15.86 0.86 5.56
N TYR A 144 -14.57 1.20 5.43
CA TYR A 144 -13.56 0.92 6.44
C TYR A 144 -13.87 1.58 7.80
N ARG A 145 -14.64 2.65 7.82
CA ARG A 145 -15.06 3.35 9.04
C ARG A 145 -16.01 2.51 9.88
N ASP A 146 -16.92 1.79 9.21
CA ASP A 146 -17.83 0.85 9.88
C ASP A 146 -17.04 -0.33 10.43
N PHE A 147 -16.09 -0.85 9.63
CA PHE A 147 -15.16 -1.86 10.10
C PHE A 147 -14.37 -1.43 11.34
N LEU A 148 -13.84 -0.19 11.37
CA LEU A 148 -13.15 0.34 12.55
C LEU A 148 -14.05 0.39 13.79
N ARG A 149 -15.31 0.82 13.66
CA ARG A 149 -16.28 0.84 14.77
C ARG A 149 -16.59 -0.56 15.30
N GLU A 150 -16.79 -1.52 14.39
CA GLU A 150 -17.10 -2.91 14.76
C GLU A 150 -15.95 -3.63 15.47
N HIS A 151 -14.71 -3.36 15.07
CA HIS A 151 -13.53 -4.08 15.53
C HIS A 151 -12.66 -3.32 16.54
N SER A 152 -12.97 -2.06 16.80
CA SER A 152 -12.31 -1.22 17.79
C SER A 152 -13.29 -0.23 18.37
N SER A 153 -14.25 -0.74 19.17
CA SER A 153 -15.21 0.08 19.92
C SER A 153 -14.54 1.13 20.84
N GLU A 154 -13.28 0.92 21.15
CA GLU A 154 -12.44 1.83 21.91
C GLU A 154 -12.10 3.12 21.15
N ILE A 155 -12.08 3.10 19.82
CA ILE A 155 -11.76 4.32 19.02
C ILE A 155 -12.74 5.44 19.34
N ASP A 156 -14.03 5.17 19.38
CA ASP A 156 -15.04 6.19 19.66
C ASP A 156 -14.97 6.70 21.11
N SER A 157 -14.62 5.85 22.08
CA SER A 157 -14.48 6.22 23.48
C SER A 157 -13.14 6.91 23.79
N GLU A 158 -12.05 6.51 23.15
CA GLU A 158 -10.71 7.08 23.37
C GLU A 158 -10.48 8.38 22.60
N VAL A 159 -10.97 8.47 21.35
CA VAL A 159 -10.73 9.61 20.47
C VAL A 159 -11.90 10.60 20.50
N GLY A 160 -13.11 10.08 20.34
CA GLY A 160 -14.33 10.88 20.32
C GLY A 160 -14.39 11.92 19.19
N PRO A 161 -15.40 12.83 19.21
CA PRO A 161 -15.51 13.93 18.26
C PRO A 161 -14.34 14.90 18.36
N GLY A 162 -13.97 15.50 17.24
CA GLY A 162 -12.92 16.50 17.14
C GLY A 162 -13.30 17.65 16.21
N TRP A 163 -12.31 18.44 15.79
CA TRP A 163 -12.57 19.65 15.03
C TRP A 163 -11.95 19.61 13.65
N PHE A 164 -12.74 19.90 12.62
CA PHE A 164 -12.21 20.40 11.36
C PHE A 164 -11.66 21.82 11.58
N VAL A 165 -10.46 22.07 11.06
CA VAL A 165 -9.80 23.36 11.16
C VAL A 165 -9.28 23.79 9.78
N ASN A 166 -9.12 25.11 9.54
CA ASN A 166 -8.38 25.61 8.39
C ASN A 166 -6.87 25.69 8.67
N SER A 167 -6.08 26.19 7.71
CA SER A 167 -4.62 26.36 7.84
C SER A 167 -4.20 27.32 8.98
N GLU A 168 -5.08 28.22 9.39
CA GLU A 168 -4.86 29.17 10.48
C GLU A 168 -5.28 28.63 11.85
N GLY A 169 -5.85 27.40 11.86
CA GLY A 169 -6.33 26.73 13.08
C GLY A 169 -7.75 27.15 13.50
N VAL A 170 -8.46 27.93 12.68
CA VAL A 170 -9.85 28.29 12.93
C VAL A 170 -10.75 27.08 12.79
N LYS A 171 -11.63 26.86 13.76
CA LYS A 171 -12.60 25.78 13.75
C LYS A 171 -13.65 25.99 12.68
N LEU A 172 -13.86 24.97 11.84
CA LEU A 172 -14.83 24.97 10.73
C LEU A 172 -16.11 24.19 11.08
N GLY A 173 -16.00 23.18 11.95
CA GLY A 173 -17.09 22.30 12.35
C GLY A 173 -16.54 21.08 13.08
N GLU A 174 -17.44 20.28 13.64
CA GLU A 174 -17.09 19.03 14.33
C GLU A 174 -16.94 17.86 13.36
N HIS A 175 -16.11 16.88 13.71
CA HIS A 175 -15.99 15.60 13.04
C HIS A 175 -16.08 14.42 14.05
N LYS A 176 -16.33 13.21 13.53
CA LYS A 176 -16.58 12.00 14.34
C LYS A 176 -15.33 11.38 14.99
N GLY A 177 -14.15 11.96 14.79
CA GLY A 177 -12.85 11.45 15.24
C GLY A 177 -11.87 11.37 14.07
N PHE A 178 -10.60 11.75 14.31
CA PHE A 178 -9.59 11.80 13.24
C PHE A 178 -9.33 10.44 12.53
N PRO A 179 -9.50 9.24 13.15
CA PRO A 179 -9.25 7.97 12.48
C PRO A 179 -10.16 7.70 11.27
N TYR A 180 -11.29 8.41 11.17
CA TYR A 180 -12.24 8.26 10.07
C TYR A 180 -11.90 9.10 8.84
N TYR A 181 -10.70 9.69 8.79
CA TYR A 181 -10.26 10.57 7.70
C TYR A 181 -8.90 10.16 7.14
N THR A 182 -8.69 10.46 5.86
CA THR A 182 -7.44 10.17 5.14
C THR A 182 -6.99 11.41 4.38
N ILE A 183 -5.69 11.68 4.33
CA ILE A 183 -5.13 12.81 3.56
C ILE A 183 -5.52 12.69 2.09
N GLY A 184 -6.00 13.81 1.51
CA GLY A 184 -6.55 13.88 0.16
C GLY A 184 -8.03 13.48 0.05
N GLN A 185 -8.69 13.07 1.13
CA GLN A 185 -10.13 12.79 1.13
C GLN A 185 -10.93 14.06 0.85
N ARG A 186 -11.90 13.96 -0.09
CA ARG A 186 -12.84 15.02 -0.44
C ARG A 186 -14.28 14.67 -0.08
N LYS A 187 -14.67 13.39 -0.27
CA LYS A 187 -16.03 12.92 -0.04
C LYS A 187 -16.23 12.44 1.39
N GLY A 188 -17.47 12.51 1.90
CA GLY A 188 -17.82 12.00 3.23
C GLY A 188 -17.22 12.80 4.37
N LEU A 189 -16.96 14.11 4.18
CA LEU A 189 -16.52 15.02 5.24
C LEU A 189 -17.70 15.49 6.11
N GLU A 190 -18.93 15.41 5.58
CA GLU A 190 -20.17 15.79 6.27
C GLU A 190 -20.16 17.24 6.80
N ILE A 191 -19.44 18.13 6.11
CA ILE A 191 -19.37 19.57 6.42
C ILE A 191 -19.67 20.39 5.17
N ALA A 192 -20.48 21.45 5.33
CA ALA A 192 -20.85 22.38 4.26
C ALA A 192 -19.96 23.63 4.32
N LEU A 193 -19.00 23.74 3.41
CA LEU A 193 -18.07 24.88 3.33
C LEU A 193 -18.33 25.79 2.13
N GLY A 194 -19.39 25.52 1.34
CA GLY A 194 -19.71 26.30 0.12
C GLY A 194 -18.75 26.06 -1.06
N LYS A 195 -17.63 25.37 -0.85
CA LYS A 195 -16.64 25.00 -1.88
C LYS A 195 -16.07 23.59 -1.60
N PRO A 196 -15.52 22.92 -2.61
CA PRO A 196 -14.82 21.66 -2.40
C PRO A 196 -13.65 21.83 -1.42
N ALA A 197 -13.56 20.93 -0.43
CA ALA A 197 -12.46 20.92 0.52
C ALA A 197 -11.85 19.51 0.59
N TYR A 198 -10.58 19.46 0.94
CA TYR A 198 -9.77 18.24 1.04
C TYR A 198 -9.11 18.15 2.41
N VAL A 199 -8.96 16.94 2.92
CA VAL A 199 -8.15 16.70 4.11
C VAL A 199 -6.68 16.93 3.77
N LEU A 200 -6.08 17.96 4.38
CA LEU A 200 -4.68 18.33 4.17
C LEU A 200 -3.76 17.66 5.19
N LYS A 201 -4.21 17.58 6.44
CA LYS A 201 -3.41 17.09 7.56
C LYS A 201 -4.29 16.53 8.65
N ILE A 202 -3.81 15.49 9.31
CA ILE A 202 -4.42 14.90 10.50
C ILE A 202 -3.48 15.12 11.67
N ASN A 203 -4.02 15.58 12.80
CA ASN A 203 -3.28 15.75 14.03
C ASN A 203 -3.93 14.92 15.16
N PRO A 204 -3.42 13.71 15.43
CA PRO A 204 -3.98 12.84 16.47
C PRO A 204 -3.95 13.46 17.87
N GLN A 205 -2.87 14.17 18.24
CA GLN A 205 -2.70 14.74 19.57
C GLN A 205 -3.72 15.83 19.90
N LYS A 206 -4.18 16.54 18.88
CA LYS A 206 -5.18 17.62 19.03
C LYS A 206 -6.58 17.18 18.60
N ASN A 207 -6.72 15.96 18.12
CA ASN A 207 -7.93 15.43 17.47
C ASN A 207 -8.50 16.45 16.45
N THR A 208 -7.62 16.91 15.54
CA THR A 208 -8.02 17.87 14.49
C THR A 208 -7.70 17.35 13.10
N VAL A 209 -8.60 17.65 12.17
CA VAL A 209 -8.47 17.37 10.73
C VAL A 209 -8.46 18.71 10.01
N MET A 210 -7.32 19.03 9.38
CA MET A 210 -7.16 20.28 8.62
C MET A 210 -7.76 20.12 7.23
N LEU A 211 -8.62 21.05 6.85
CA LEU A 211 -9.23 21.13 5.53
C LEU A 211 -8.68 22.33 4.74
N GLY A 212 -8.59 22.17 3.44
CA GLY A 212 -8.19 23.22 2.52
C GLY A 212 -8.42 22.86 1.06
N ASP A 213 -7.83 23.65 0.16
CA ASP A 213 -7.98 23.50 -1.28
C ASP A 213 -7.02 22.44 -1.86
N ALA A 214 -7.31 21.94 -3.07
CA ALA A 214 -6.50 20.92 -3.75
C ALA A 214 -5.03 21.34 -3.95
N GLU A 215 -4.79 22.62 -4.21
CA GLU A 215 -3.44 23.17 -4.41
C GLU A 215 -2.55 22.99 -3.17
N GLN A 216 -3.14 23.05 -1.97
CA GLN A 216 -2.43 22.87 -0.69
C GLN A 216 -2.04 21.41 -0.41
N LEU A 217 -2.51 20.46 -1.22
CA LEU A 217 -2.07 19.06 -1.16
C LEU A 217 -0.77 18.82 -1.91
N LYS A 218 -0.35 19.74 -2.75
CA LYS A 218 0.86 19.63 -3.56
C LYS A 218 2.12 19.70 -2.69
N ALA A 219 3.09 18.89 -3.01
CA ALA A 219 4.36 18.84 -2.31
C ALA A 219 5.51 18.57 -3.28
N GLY A 220 6.64 19.25 -3.06
CA GLY A 220 7.89 18.99 -3.78
C GLY A 220 8.77 17.91 -3.15
N TYR A 221 8.49 17.59 -1.88
CA TYR A 221 9.31 16.67 -1.09
C TYR A 221 8.45 15.74 -0.23
N MET A 222 9.05 14.61 0.16
CA MET A 222 8.43 13.64 1.05
C MET A 222 9.51 13.00 1.93
N LEU A 223 9.17 12.76 3.21
CA LEU A 223 9.94 11.87 4.09
C LEU A 223 9.39 10.45 4.01
N ALA A 224 10.30 9.48 3.97
CA ALA A 224 9.96 8.07 3.99
C ALA A 224 10.85 7.30 4.98
N GLU A 225 10.37 6.16 5.44
CA GLU A 225 10.98 5.35 6.51
C GLU A 225 10.84 3.85 6.23
N GLU A 226 11.61 3.02 6.92
CA GLU A 226 11.55 1.55 6.80
C GLU A 226 11.73 1.06 5.35
N GLU A 227 12.80 1.50 4.69
CA GLU A 227 13.08 1.09 3.32
C GLU A 227 13.47 -0.38 3.21
N ASN A 228 13.11 -0.99 2.08
CA ASN A 228 13.63 -2.26 1.58
C ASN A 228 14.13 -2.05 0.15
N LEU A 229 15.44 -2.09 -0.04
CA LEU A 229 16.09 -1.82 -1.31
C LEU A 229 16.58 -3.13 -1.93
N THR A 230 16.32 -3.34 -3.21
CA THR A 230 16.84 -4.50 -3.95
C THR A 230 18.32 -4.33 -4.24
N ASP A 231 18.72 -3.13 -4.62
CA ASP A 231 20.10 -2.74 -4.89
C ASP A 231 20.30 -1.27 -4.49
N GLU A 232 21.14 -1.03 -3.51
CA GLU A 232 21.38 0.30 -2.95
C GLU A 232 22.11 1.23 -3.95
N ASP A 233 23.09 0.69 -4.67
CA ASP A 233 23.86 1.46 -5.65
C ASP A 233 22.96 1.87 -6.84
N GLU A 234 22.14 0.96 -7.36
CA GLU A 234 21.15 1.28 -8.40
C GLU A 234 20.12 2.28 -7.91
N PHE A 235 19.64 2.13 -6.67
CA PHE A 235 18.62 3.00 -6.08
C PHE A 235 19.08 4.46 -5.95
N PHE A 236 20.27 4.69 -5.40
CA PHE A 236 20.80 6.06 -5.20
C PHE A 236 21.50 6.62 -6.44
N GLY A 237 21.99 5.76 -7.33
CA GLY A 237 22.76 6.16 -8.52
C GLY A 237 21.91 6.36 -9.79
N SER A 238 20.63 5.98 -9.79
CA SER A 238 19.82 6.06 -10.99
C SER A 238 19.29 7.47 -11.26
N GLU A 239 19.51 7.98 -12.46
CA GLU A 239 18.89 9.23 -12.95
C GLU A 239 17.45 9.04 -13.44
N GLU A 240 17.00 7.79 -13.64
CA GLU A 240 15.67 7.44 -14.13
C GLU A 240 14.72 7.00 -13.01
N LEU A 241 15.07 7.32 -11.75
CA LEU A 241 14.27 6.90 -10.61
C LEU A 241 12.89 7.57 -10.61
N THR A 242 11.87 6.75 -10.49
CA THR A 242 10.49 7.22 -10.31
C THR A 242 9.87 6.61 -9.06
N VAL A 243 8.90 7.28 -8.46
CA VAL A 243 8.18 6.80 -7.29
C VAL A 243 6.67 6.80 -7.50
N ARG A 244 6.01 5.74 -7.04
CA ARG A 244 4.55 5.69 -6.87
C ARG A 244 4.21 5.79 -5.39
N ILE A 245 3.42 6.79 -5.02
CA ILE A 245 3.02 7.05 -3.62
C ILE A 245 1.65 6.49 -3.26
N ARG A 246 0.99 5.82 -4.21
CA ARG A 246 -0.27 5.09 -4.08
C ARG A 246 -0.35 4.01 -5.14
N TYR A 247 -1.07 2.95 -4.84
CA TYR A 247 -1.48 1.99 -5.86
C TYR A 247 -2.24 2.71 -7.00
N ARG A 248 -1.90 2.43 -8.24
CA ARG A 248 -2.44 3.08 -9.45
C ARG A 248 -2.11 4.57 -9.63
N SER A 249 -1.28 5.19 -8.79
CA SER A 249 -0.77 6.53 -9.12
C SER A 249 0.20 6.45 -10.29
N LYS A 250 0.29 7.53 -11.07
CA LYS A 250 1.33 7.65 -12.09
C LYS A 250 2.70 7.69 -11.40
N PRO A 251 3.73 7.09 -12.01
CA PRO A 251 5.11 7.26 -11.55
C PRO A 251 5.50 8.74 -11.62
N ILE A 252 6.17 9.22 -10.58
CA ILE A 252 6.65 10.60 -10.45
C ILE A 252 8.19 10.53 -10.48
N PRO A 253 8.88 11.19 -11.40
CA PRO A 253 10.33 11.28 -11.38
C PRO A 253 10.81 11.91 -10.07
N CYS A 254 11.87 11.35 -9.47
CA CYS A 254 12.36 11.81 -8.17
C CYS A 254 13.85 11.56 -8.00
N THR A 255 14.45 12.28 -7.05
CA THR A 255 15.74 11.95 -6.46
C THR A 255 15.58 11.62 -4.99
N VAL A 256 16.47 10.82 -4.44
CA VAL A 256 16.39 10.37 -3.04
C VAL A 256 17.72 10.59 -2.34
N LYS A 257 17.65 11.05 -1.10
CA LYS A 257 18.81 11.19 -0.20
C LYS A 257 18.50 10.50 1.12
N ARG A 258 19.44 9.71 1.65
CA ARG A 258 19.36 9.20 3.02
C ARG A 258 19.79 10.28 4.00
N LEU A 259 18.96 10.52 5.01
CA LEU A 259 19.22 11.46 6.09
C LEU A 259 20.05 10.80 7.22
N GLU A 260 20.62 11.60 8.11
CA GLU A 260 21.41 11.12 9.25
C GLU A 260 20.59 10.27 10.23
N ASP A 261 19.29 10.49 10.32
CA ASP A 261 18.36 9.72 11.16
C ASP A 261 17.85 8.43 10.51
N GLY A 262 18.40 8.07 9.33
CA GLY A 262 18.08 6.87 8.57
C GLY A 262 16.83 6.99 7.68
N ARG A 263 16.07 8.10 7.74
CA ARG A 263 14.95 8.34 6.84
C ARG A 263 15.43 8.70 5.43
N LEU A 264 14.54 8.53 4.46
CA LEU A 264 14.75 8.99 3.10
C LEU A 264 14.05 10.34 2.89
N LEU A 265 14.77 11.30 2.34
CA LEU A 265 14.22 12.52 1.77
C LEU A 265 14.06 12.31 0.26
N VAL A 266 12.82 12.28 -0.20
CA VAL A 266 12.46 12.15 -1.62
C VAL A 266 12.12 13.54 -2.15
N HIS A 267 12.83 13.97 -3.19
CA HIS A 267 12.55 15.20 -3.94
C HIS A 267 11.83 14.83 -5.23
N PHE A 268 10.63 15.31 -5.42
CA PHE A 268 9.86 15.10 -6.64
C PHE A 268 10.28 16.09 -7.73
N LEU A 269 10.59 15.58 -8.92
CA LEU A 269 10.97 16.41 -10.08
C LEU A 269 9.73 16.88 -10.87
N SER A 270 8.55 16.45 -10.47
CA SER A 270 7.26 16.96 -10.93
C SER A 270 6.28 16.97 -9.78
N GLU A 271 5.07 17.48 -10.00
CA GLU A 271 4.09 17.70 -8.95
C GLU A 271 3.60 16.38 -8.32
N ALA A 272 3.77 16.24 -7.00
CA ALA A 272 3.15 15.20 -6.17
C ALA A 272 2.00 15.79 -5.35
N SER A 273 1.02 14.98 -5.00
CA SER A 273 -0.14 15.45 -4.24
C SER A 273 -0.64 14.40 -3.26
N ALA A 274 -1.16 14.88 -2.13
CA ALA A 274 -1.82 14.09 -1.10
C ALA A 274 -0.94 12.96 -0.55
N ILE A 275 0.23 13.34 -0.04
CA ILE A 275 1.21 12.45 0.59
C ILE A 275 0.64 11.97 1.92
N ALA A 276 0.25 10.71 2.00
CA ALA A 276 -0.42 10.13 3.16
C ALA A 276 0.54 9.23 3.96
N PRO A 277 0.93 9.60 5.18
CA PRO A 277 1.74 8.74 6.06
C PRO A 277 1.11 7.36 6.26
N GLY A 278 1.94 6.31 6.25
CA GLY A 278 1.52 4.92 6.34
C GLY A 278 1.26 4.24 4.99
N GLN A 279 1.06 5.02 3.91
CA GLN A 279 1.07 4.48 2.56
C GLN A 279 2.50 4.15 2.12
N SER A 280 2.64 3.35 1.06
CA SER A 280 3.95 3.02 0.49
C SER A 280 4.39 4.04 -0.54
N ALA A 281 5.69 4.31 -0.54
CA ALA A 281 6.44 4.89 -1.64
C ALA A 281 7.23 3.76 -2.32
N VAL A 282 6.87 3.39 -3.54
CA VAL A 282 7.52 2.31 -4.26
C VAL A 282 8.31 2.88 -5.43
N PHE A 283 9.59 2.57 -5.49
CA PHE A 283 10.53 3.15 -6.41
C PHE A 283 10.81 2.21 -7.58
N TYR A 284 10.87 2.78 -8.77
CA TYR A 284 11.04 2.05 -10.02
C TYR A 284 12.14 2.66 -10.87
N VAL A 285 12.89 1.80 -11.56
CA VAL A 285 13.71 2.14 -12.72
C VAL A 285 13.09 1.41 -13.92
N GLY A 286 12.50 2.17 -14.84
CA GLY A 286 11.64 1.60 -15.86
C GLY A 286 10.45 0.84 -15.26
N ARG A 287 10.38 -0.48 -15.48
CA ARG A 287 9.33 -1.35 -14.93
C ARG A 287 9.78 -2.15 -13.69
N ARG A 288 11.07 -2.07 -13.31
CA ARG A 288 11.61 -2.81 -12.16
C ARG A 288 11.39 -2.03 -10.87
N VAL A 289 10.94 -2.71 -9.83
CA VAL A 289 10.95 -2.21 -8.46
C VAL A 289 12.39 -2.31 -7.93
N VAL A 290 13.01 -1.18 -7.67
CA VAL A 290 14.37 -1.11 -7.09
C VAL A 290 14.33 -0.92 -5.58
N GLY A 291 13.17 -0.60 -5.02
CA GLY A 291 12.95 -0.50 -3.58
C GLY A 291 11.58 0.04 -3.24
N GLY A 292 11.33 0.13 -1.96
CA GLY A 292 10.13 0.73 -1.39
C GLY A 292 10.35 1.15 0.05
N SER A 293 9.45 1.97 0.56
CA SER A 293 9.44 2.46 1.93
C SER A 293 8.01 2.82 2.36
N PHE A 294 7.79 3.04 3.64
CA PHE A 294 6.56 3.69 4.08
C PHE A 294 6.72 5.22 4.05
N ILE A 295 5.66 5.90 3.68
CA ILE A 295 5.59 7.36 3.79
C ILE A 295 5.56 7.73 5.28
N ALA A 296 6.57 8.44 5.74
CA ALA A 296 6.71 8.88 7.12
C ALA A 296 5.80 10.06 7.44
N SER A 297 5.73 10.43 8.71
CA SER A 297 5.15 11.71 9.11
C SER A 297 5.96 12.86 8.47
N GLN A 298 5.25 13.80 7.84
CA GLN A 298 5.88 14.96 7.18
C GLN A 298 6.22 16.12 8.15
N ARG A 299 6.13 15.85 9.47
CA ARG A 299 6.51 16.86 10.49
C ARG A 299 8.01 17.12 10.41
N GLY A 300 8.38 18.41 10.43
CA GLY A 300 9.78 18.83 10.44
C GLY A 300 10.48 18.70 9.09
N ILE A 301 9.80 18.41 8.00
CA ILE A 301 10.42 18.30 6.66
C ILE A 301 11.19 19.57 6.30
N GLY A 302 10.71 20.75 6.67
CA GLY A 302 11.39 22.02 6.44
C GLY A 302 12.77 22.17 7.12
N MET A 303 13.13 21.29 8.06
CA MET A 303 14.46 21.26 8.67
C MET A 303 15.50 20.59 7.75
N PHE A 304 15.08 19.92 6.70
CA PHE A 304 15.91 19.18 5.76
C PHE A 304 15.95 19.81 4.35
N LEU A 305 15.20 20.88 4.16
CA LEU A 305 15.13 21.70 2.93
C LEU A 305 15.92 22.98 3.09
#